data_485bb7f28e702911f9a49c08c7067487
#
_entry.id   485bb7f28e702911f9a49c08c7067487
#
_cell.length_a   1.000
_cell.length_b   1.000
_cell.length_c   1.000
_cell.angle_alpha   90.00
_cell.angle_beta   90.00
_cell.angle_gamma   90.00
#
_symmetry.space_group_name_H-M   'P 1'
#
loop_
_entity.id
_entity.type
_entity.pdbx_description
1 polymer ?
#
loop_
_entity_poly.entity_id
_entity_poly.type
_entity_poly.pdbx_seq_one_letter_code
_entity_poly.pdbx_strand_id
1 'polypeptide(L)'
;MKKIRLKISLIIPFLLLFTYSAKSQQFKSNNELGIIAGGSYYLGDLNNNHFDDASASLGLIYRKNIDRRLSYKAGLMYLNVKSDERDSEDTIALDRGLHFRSKIFELSGQIEFNFLPYQPGNPLYTWTPFVYTGLAIFNFNPQAENKNGEWVNLQELGTEGQGTTTSFDGETRDKYSLIQFSIPMGGGVKFSINQSTSVILEYGIRKTFTDYLDDVSTTYPGPNLYDMTNEAWEMSDPNGTHLKGDQRGDATKKDWYSFIGLTLSFKLDTPNDCPPY
;
A
#
# COMPACT_ATOMS: atom_id res chain seq x y z
N MET A 1 -32.05 15.45 -31.42
CA MET A 1 -31.95 14.01 -31.16
C MET A 1 -31.22 13.16 -32.23
N LYS A 2 -30.91 13.66 -33.42
CA LYS A 2 -30.21 12.89 -34.50
C LYS A 2 -28.67 12.78 -34.36
N LYS A 3 -28.00 13.68 -33.61
CA LYS A 3 -26.52 13.72 -33.51
C LYS A 3 -25.92 12.73 -32.54
N ILE A 4 -26.69 12.20 -31.57
CA ILE A 4 -26.19 11.23 -30.59
C ILE A 4 -26.17 9.79 -31.16
N ARG A 5 -27.12 9.45 -32.04
CA ARG A 5 -27.18 8.12 -32.66
C ARG A 5 -26.00 7.80 -33.61
N LEU A 6 -25.42 8.82 -34.24
CA LEU A 6 -24.31 8.64 -35.18
C LEU A 6 -22.99 8.32 -34.45
N LYS A 7 -22.79 8.87 -33.25
CA LYS A 7 -21.57 8.61 -32.46
C LYS A 7 -21.54 7.22 -31.85
N ILE A 8 -22.68 6.66 -31.45
CA ILE A 8 -22.79 5.31 -30.89
C ILE A 8 -22.59 4.25 -31.99
N SER A 9 -23.07 4.50 -33.21
CA SER A 9 -22.91 3.58 -34.35
C SER A 9 -21.46 3.43 -34.82
N LEU A 10 -20.58 4.38 -34.55
CA LEU A 10 -19.14 4.30 -34.91
C LEU A 10 -18.30 3.64 -33.82
N ILE A 11 -18.75 3.60 -32.57
CA ILE A 11 -18.02 2.96 -31.45
C ILE A 11 -18.17 1.43 -31.48
N ILE A 12 -19.33 0.92 -31.92
CA ILE A 12 -19.60 -0.52 -31.98
C ILE A 12 -18.67 -1.26 -32.97
N PRO A 13 -18.41 -0.78 -34.20
CA PRO A 13 -17.48 -1.47 -35.12
C PRO A 13 -16.02 -1.34 -34.64
N PHE A 14 -15.65 -0.29 -33.90
CA PHE A 14 -14.31 -0.15 -33.33
C PHE A 14 -14.07 -1.14 -32.20
N LEU A 15 -15.07 -1.44 -31.38
CA LEU A 15 -15.00 -2.47 -30.33
C LEU A 15 -14.92 -3.88 -30.91
N LEU A 16 -15.55 -4.16 -32.08
CA LEU A 16 -15.53 -5.45 -32.74
C LEU A 16 -14.21 -5.77 -33.45
N LEU A 17 -13.38 -4.77 -33.76
CA LEU A 17 -12.06 -4.98 -34.37
C LEU A 17 -11.03 -5.58 -33.39
N PHE A 18 -11.28 -5.54 -32.09
CA PHE A 18 -10.39 -6.14 -31.08
C PHE A 18 -10.64 -7.63 -30.82
N THR A 19 -11.62 -8.27 -31.50
CA THR A 19 -11.96 -9.68 -31.26
C THR A 19 -11.25 -10.66 -32.20
N TYR A 20 -10.38 -10.23 -33.10
CA TYR A 20 -9.55 -11.13 -33.86
C TYR A 20 -8.45 -11.73 -32.98
N SER A 21 -8.75 -12.86 -32.36
CA SER A 21 -7.77 -13.69 -31.65
C SER A 21 -6.75 -14.23 -32.67
N ALA A 22 -5.61 -13.58 -32.78
CA ALA A 22 -4.46 -14.16 -33.44
C ALA A 22 -4.11 -15.46 -32.69
N LYS A 23 -4.23 -16.62 -33.33
CA LYS A 23 -3.73 -17.89 -32.80
C LYS A 23 -2.22 -17.85 -32.83
N SER A 24 -1.63 -17.23 -31.80
CA SER A 24 -0.21 -17.28 -31.49
C SER A 24 0.14 -18.65 -30.88
N GLN A 25 1.36 -19.09 -31.08
CA GLN A 25 1.95 -20.32 -30.52
C GLN A 25 1.46 -20.51 -29.07
N GLN A 26 0.93 -21.71 -28.79
CA GLN A 26 0.22 -22.03 -27.57
C GLN A 26 1.09 -21.78 -26.32
N PHE A 27 0.91 -20.64 -25.66
CA PHE A 27 1.52 -20.38 -24.36
C PHE A 27 0.86 -21.31 -23.35
N LYS A 28 1.64 -22.14 -22.68
CA LYS A 28 1.15 -22.93 -21.57
C LYS A 28 1.14 -22.05 -20.34
N SER A 29 -0.06 -21.74 -19.84
CA SER A 29 -0.24 -21.02 -18.58
C SER A 29 0.49 -21.76 -17.46
N ASN A 30 1.23 -21.02 -16.63
CA ASN A 30 1.92 -21.59 -15.48
C ASN A 30 1.62 -20.77 -14.22
N ASN A 31 1.79 -21.43 -13.09
CA ASN A 31 1.61 -20.83 -11.78
C ASN A 31 2.96 -20.72 -11.08
N GLU A 32 3.14 -19.68 -10.28
CA GLU A 32 4.31 -19.48 -9.46
C GLU A 32 3.89 -19.21 -8.02
N LEU A 33 4.64 -19.74 -7.07
CA LEU A 33 4.57 -19.37 -5.66
C LEU A 33 5.88 -18.72 -5.27
N GLY A 34 5.83 -17.61 -4.57
CA GLY A 34 7.03 -16.86 -4.21
C GLY A 34 7.00 -16.31 -2.79
N ILE A 35 8.19 -16.07 -2.28
CA ILE A 35 8.43 -15.33 -1.04
C ILE A 35 9.01 -13.98 -1.44
N ILE A 36 8.46 -12.92 -0.86
CA ILE A 36 8.90 -11.55 -1.09
C ILE A 36 9.44 -10.97 0.22
N ALA A 37 10.57 -10.28 0.15
CA ALA A 37 11.17 -9.58 1.29
C ALA A 37 11.77 -8.25 0.82
N GLY A 38 11.72 -7.24 1.69
CA GLY A 38 12.20 -5.92 1.35
C GLY A 38 12.00 -4.90 2.46
N GLY A 39 11.88 -3.63 2.06
CA GLY A 39 11.59 -2.51 2.95
C GLY A 39 10.28 -1.83 2.59
N SER A 40 9.57 -1.34 3.59
CA SER A 40 8.41 -0.46 3.43
C SER A 40 8.60 0.84 4.20
N TYR A 41 7.99 1.90 3.73
CA TYR A 41 8.01 3.21 4.36
C TYR A 41 6.68 3.94 4.14
N TYR A 42 6.43 4.90 5.01
CA TYR A 42 5.24 5.73 5.05
C TYR A 42 5.46 7.05 4.31
N LEU A 43 4.40 7.61 3.74
CA LEU A 43 4.33 8.95 3.18
C LEU A 43 2.98 9.57 3.56
N GLY A 44 3.00 10.71 4.21
CA GLY A 44 1.83 11.45 4.69
C GLY A 44 2.25 12.64 5.57
N ASP A 45 1.45 12.94 6.59
CA ASP A 45 1.66 14.17 7.40
C ASP A 45 2.96 14.19 8.20
N LEU A 46 3.44 13.03 8.68
CA LEU A 46 4.66 12.92 9.49
C LEU A 46 5.92 12.62 8.66
N ASN A 47 5.80 12.27 7.39
CA ASN A 47 6.94 12.03 6.51
C ASN A 47 6.58 12.26 5.04
N ASN A 48 7.28 13.18 4.39
CA ASN A 48 7.13 13.47 2.96
C ASN A 48 8.32 12.97 2.13
N ASN A 49 9.32 12.33 2.75
CA ASN A 49 10.54 11.90 2.09
C ASN A 49 10.46 10.42 1.68
N HIS A 50 10.84 10.15 0.43
CA HIS A 50 10.94 8.78 -0.04
C HIS A 50 12.13 8.05 0.60
N PHE A 51 11.91 6.77 0.96
CA PHE A 51 12.90 5.86 1.55
C PHE A 51 13.35 6.22 2.96
N ASP A 52 12.77 7.25 3.55
CA ASP A 52 13.02 7.59 4.94
C ASP A 52 12.29 6.60 5.87
N ASP A 53 12.88 6.32 7.02
CA ASP A 53 12.34 5.40 8.03
C ASP A 53 11.93 4.01 7.52
N ALA A 54 12.59 3.52 6.46
CA ALA A 54 12.28 2.24 5.87
C ALA A 54 12.43 1.09 6.88
N SER A 55 11.42 0.23 6.93
CA SER A 55 11.33 -0.90 7.85
C SER A 55 11.21 -2.22 7.11
N ALA A 56 11.71 -3.31 7.69
CA ALA A 56 11.67 -4.63 7.09
C ALA A 56 10.24 -5.13 6.87
N SER A 57 10.03 -5.75 5.72
CA SER A 57 8.74 -6.28 5.28
C SER A 57 8.90 -7.60 4.55
N LEU A 58 7.91 -8.46 4.66
CA LEU A 58 7.93 -9.78 4.03
C LEU A 58 6.52 -10.22 3.60
N GLY A 59 6.45 -11.19 2.70
CA GLY A 59 5.16 -11.70 2.26
C GLY A 59 5.27 -12.95 1.40
N LEU A 60 4.09 -13.40 0.99
CA LEU A 60 3.90 -14.52 0.07
C LEU A 60 3.15 -14.04 -1.15
N ILE A 61 3.53 -14.51 -2.31
CA ILE A 61 2.83 -14.23 -3.55
C ILE A 61 2.45 -15.52 -4.27
N TYR A 62 1.28 -15.48 -4.88
CA TYR A 62 0.89 -16.45 -5.89
C TYR A 62 0.68 -15.71 -7.21
N ARG A 63 1.34 -16.17 -8.27
CA ARG A 63 1.24 -15.58 -9.60
C ARG A 63 0.75 -16.63 -10.60
N LYS A 64 -0.22 -16.23 -11.42
CA LYS A 64 -0.70 -17.00 -12.56
C LYS A 64 -0.37 -16.25 -13.84
N ASN A 65 0.54 -16.78 -14.64
CA ASN A 65 0.88 -16.25 -15.94
C ASN A 65 -0.18 -16.73 -16.96
N ILE A 66 -1.00 -15.79 -17.46
CA ILE A 66 -2.08 -16.06 -18.42
C ILE A 66 -1.51 -16.24 -19.82
N ASP A 67 -0.62 -15.32 -20.17
CA ASP A 67 0.19 -15.36 -21.38
C ASP A 67 1.59 -14.78 -21.11
N ARG A 68 2.39 -14.54 -22.15
CA ARG A 68 3.75 -14.01 -22.00
C ARG A 68 3.80 -12.56 -21.53
N ARG A 69 2.66 -11.83 -21.56
CA ARG A 69 2.60 -10.41 -21.21
C ARG A 69 1.68 -10.12 -20.04
N LEU A 70 0.71 -10.98 -19.75
CA LEU A 70 -0.29 -10.74 -18.72
C LEU A 70 -0.21 -11.78 -17.63
N SER A 71 -0.21 -11.33 -16.38
CA SER A 71 -0.24 -12.19 -15.19
C SER A 71 -1.21 -11.63 -14.15
N TYR A 72 -1.83 -12.53 -13.38
CA TYR A 72 -2.50 -12.17 -12.13
C TYR A 72 -1.59 -12.50 -10.97
N LYS A 73 -1.50 -11.60 -9.98
CA LYS A 73 -0.76 -11.80 -8.75
C LYS A 73 -1.69 -11.60 -7.54
N ALA A 74 -1.76 -12.59 -6.67
CA ALA A 74 -2.32 -12.47 -5.33
C ALA A 74 -1.16 -12.35 -4.33
N GLY A 75 -1.28 -11.48 -3.34
CA GLY A 75 -0.23 -11.24 -2.35
C GLY A 75 -0.79 -11.17 -0.94
N LEU A 76 -0.06 -11.78 -0.01
CA LEU A 76 -0.20 -11.59 1.44
C LEU A 76 1.09 -10.92 1.93
N MET A 77 0.98 -9.71 2.48
CA MET A 77 2.14 -8.93 2.92
C MET A 77 2.01 -8.56 4.40
N TYR A 78 3.12 -8.66 5.10
CA TYR A 78 3.34 -8.04 6.39
C TYR A 78 4.35 -6.92 6.21
N LEU A 79 3.89 -5.68 6.43
CA LEU A 79 4.69 -4.47 6.24
C LEU A 79 4.75 -3.72 7.57
N ASN A 80 5.86 -3.03 7.78
CA ASN A 80 6.03 -2.14 8.92
C ASN A 80 6.29 -0.73 8.39
N VAL A 81 5.58 0.23 8.92
CA VAL A 81 5.79 1.64 8.62
C VAL A 81 5.96 2.41 9.92
N LYS A 82 6.75 3.47 9.89
CA LYS A 82 6.99 4.34 11.02
C LYS A 82 7.39 5.74 10.54
N SER A 83 7.31 6.71 11.42
CA SER A 83 7.94 8.01 11.30
C SER A 83 8.21 8.58 12.70
N ASP A 84 9.24 9.41 12.82
CA ASP A 84 9.64 10.02 14.09
C ASP A 84 10.11 11.46 13.84
N GLU A 85 9.36 12.43 14.39
CA GLU A 85 9.67 13.86 14.26
C GLU A 85 10.50 14.42 15.42
N ARG A 86 10.74 13.63 16.46
CA ARG A 86 11.41 14.09 17.69
C ARG A 86 12.84 14.60 17.48
N ASP A 87 13.48 14.10 16.42
CA ASP A 87 14.84 14.50 16.02
C ASP A 87 14.86 15.20 14.63
N SER A 88 13.72 15.73 14.18
CA SER A 88 13.59 16.38 12.88
C SER A 88 14.39 17.68 12.80
N GLU A 89 14.98 17.97 11.65
CA GLU A 89 15.58 19.28 11.34
C GLU A 89 14.52 20.34 10.99
N ASP A 90 13.29 19.94 10.66
CA ASP A 90 12.17 20.84 10.45
C ASP A 90 11.61 21.30 11.80
N THR A 91 11.61 22.60 12.01
CA THR A 91 11.15 23.22 13.25
C THR A 91 9.67 22.98 13.54
N ILE A 92 8.82 22.86 12.52
CA ILE A 92 7.38 22.57 12.67
C ILE A 92 7.19 21.11 13.10
N ALA A 93 7.90 20.19 12.46
CA ALA A 93 7.88 18.79 12.84
C ALA A 93 8.43 18.57 14.25
N LEU A 94 9.55 19.23 14.60
CA LEU A 94 10.14 19.18 15.93
C LEU A 94 9.21 19.75 17.01
N ASP A 95 8.49 20.86 16.73
CA ASP A 95 7.51 21.44 17.66
C ASP A 95 6.31 20.49 17.87
N ARG A 96 5.85 19.82 16.83
CA ARG A 96 4.82 18.79 16.88
C ARG A 96 5.30 17.56 17.65
N GLY A 97 6.54 17.10 17.40
CA GLY A 97 7.24 16.04 18.12
C GLY A 97 6.53 14.68 18.11
N LEU A 98 5.72 14.43 17.07
CA LEU A 98 4.95 13.21 16.93
C LEU A 98 5.81 12.08 16.41
N HIS A 99 5.44 10.88 16.78
CA HIS A 99 6.05 9.67 16.24
C HIS A 99 5.02 8.54 16.22
N PHE A 100 5.20 7.62 15.29
CA PHE A 100 4.37 6.42 15.24
C PHE A 100 5.09 5.23 14.62
N ARG A 101 4.56 4.06 14.87
CA ARG A 101 4.79 2.85 14.09
C ARG A 101 3.46 2.15 13.82
N SER A 102 3.34 1.51 12.67
CA SER A 102 2.17 0.70 12.36
C SER A 102 2.57 -0.58 11.64
N LYS A 103 2.00 -1.69 12.09
CA LYS A 103 2.10 -2.99 11.42
C LYS A 103 0.93 -3.12 10.47
N ILE A 104 1.21 -3.43 9.20
CA ILE A 104 0.20 -3.55 8.16
C ILE A 104 0.14 -5.01 7.67
N PHE A 105 -1.06 -5.58 7.71
CA PHE A 105 -1.36 -6.85 7.07
C PHE A 105 -2.18 -6.59 5.82
N GLU A 106 -1.60 -6.83 4.65
CA GLU A 106 -2.22 -6.57 3.34
C GLU A 106 -2.57 -7.88 2.63
N LEU A 107 -3.79 -7.98 2.13
CA LEU A 107 -4.21 -8.95 1.12
C LEU A 107 -4.49 -8.20 -0.18
N SER A 108 -3.81 -8.57 -1.27
CA SER A 108 -3.93 -7.90 -2.55
C SER A 108 -4.21 -8.83 -3.72
N GLY A 109 -4.95 -8.31 -4.70
CA GLY A 109 -5.13 -8.89 -6.03
C GLY A 109 -4.68 -7.89 -7.08
N GLN A 110 -3.74 -8.28 -7.94
CA GLN A 110 -3.06 -7.40 -8.88
C GLN A 110 -3.03 -8.00 -10.28
N ILE A 111 -3.00 -7.11 -11.28
CA ILE A 111 -2.76 -7.45 -12.68
C ILE A 111 -1.39 -6.90 -13.05
N GLU A 112 -0.54 -7.74 -13.62
CA GLU A 112 0.81 -7.39 -14.07
C GLU A 112 0.86 -7.41 -15.59
N PHE A 113 1.48 -6.39 -16.19
CA PHE A 113 1.77 -6.32 -17.62
C PHE A 113 3.28 -6.34 -17.87
N ASN A 114 3.75 -7.35 -18.59
CA ASN A 114 5.14 -7.52 -19.00
C ASN A 114 5.39 -6.80 -20.34
N PHE A 115 6.34 -5.89 -20.38
CA PHE A 115 6.69 -5.15 -21.61
C PHE A 115 7.35 -6.05 -22.68
N LEU A 116 8.12 -7.04 -22.23
CA LEU A 116 8.69 -8.07 -23.10
C LEU A 116 7.97 -9.41 -22.88
N PRO A 117 7.93 -10.29 -23.88
CA PRO A 117 7.47 -11.65 -23.67
C PRO A 117 8.28 -12.31 -22.56
N TYR A 118 7.62 -12.84 -21.55
CA TYR A 118 8.25 -13.51 -20.41
C TYR A 118 7.66 -14.89 -20.20
N GLN A 119 8.52 -15.89 -20.01
CA GLN A 119 8.10 -17.25 -19.72
C GLN A 119 9.15 -17.94 -18.85
N PRO A 120 8.86 -18.16 -17.56
CA PRO A 120 9.78 -18.84 -16.63
C PRO A 120 10.24 -20.19 -17.20
N GLY A 121 11.56 -20.40 -17.22
CA GLY A 121 12.18 -21.59 -17.75
C GLY A 121 12.39 -21.67 -19.26
N ASN A 122 12.01 -20.63 -20.01
CA ASN A 122 12.27 -20.56 -21.44
C ASN A 122 13.52 -19.72 -21.72
N PRO A 123 14.57 -20.25 -22.38
CA PRO A 123 15.82 -19.53 -22.60
C PRO A 123 15.72 -18.31 -23.52
N LEU A 124 14.63 -18.19 -24.30
CA LEU A 124 14.39 -17.04 -25.19
C LEU A 124 13.66 -15.88 -24.49
N TYR A 125 13.02 -16.13 -23.34
CA TYR A 125 12.13 -15.17 -22.66
C TYR A 125 12.47 -15.07 -21.19
N THR A 126 13.75 -14.76 -20.88
CA THR A 126 14.32 -14.88 -19.55
C THR A 126 14.08 -13.68 -18.65
N TRP A 127 13.78 -12.51 -19.22
CA TRP A 127 13.58 -11.30 -18.42
C TRP A 127 12.54 -10.35 -19.01
N THR A 128 11.97 -9.50 -18.18
CA THR A 128 11.03 -8.45 -18.61
C THR A 128 10.94 -7.34 -17.57
N PRO A 129 10.91 -6.06 -17.97
CA PRO A 129 10.31 -5.03 -17.15
C PRO A 129 8.79 -5.24 -17.10
N PHE A 130 8.18 -4.88 -15.98
CA PHE A 130 6.74 -4.97 -15.84
C PHE A 130 6.18 -3.82 -15.02
N VAL A 131 4.89 -3.58 -15.17
CA VAL A 131 4.09 -2.70 -14.32
C VAL A 131 2.90 -3.47 -13.77
N TYR A 132 2.37 -3.01 -12.66
CA TYR A 132 1.18 -3.62 -12.08
C TYR A 132 0.28 -2.60 -11.41
N THR A 133 -0.97 -2.96 -11.29
CA THR A 133 -1.96 -2.28 -10.44
C THR A 133 -2.99 -3.29 -9.93
N GLY A 134 -3.78 -2.90 -8.93
CA GLY A 134 -4.78 -3.81 -8.38
C GLY A 134 -5.60 -3.18 -7.27
N LEU A 135 -6.15 -4.05 -6.43
CA LEU A 135 -6.88 -3.68 -5.23
C LEU A 135 -6.29 -4.45 -4.05
N ALA A 136 -6.26 -3.80 -2.91
CA ALA A 136 -5.87 -4.42 -1.65
C ALA A 136 -6.82 -4.00 -0.52
N ILE A 137 -7.00 -4.91 0.41
CA ILE A 137 -7.55 -4.65 1.73
C ILE A 137 -6.42 -4.82 2.74
N PHE A 138 -6.32 -3.90 3.69
CA PHE A 138 -5.28 -3.96 4.70
C PHE A 138 -5.83 -3.61 6.08
N ASN A 139 -5.24 -4.24 7.09
CA ASN A 139 -5.41 -3.90 8.50
C ASN A 139 -4.13 -3.22 8.97
N PHE A 140 -4.29 -2.15 9.73
CA PHE A 140 -3.19 -1.40 10.34
C PHE A 140 -3.55 -1.02 11.77
N ASN A 141 -2.54 -0.65 12.58
CA ASN A 141 -2.77 -0.18 13.95
C ASN A 141 -1.62 0.76 14.35
N PRO A 142 -1.83 2.08 14.26
CA PRO A 142 -0.83 3.04 14.66
C PRO A 142 -0.62 3.03 16.17
N GLN A 143 0.64 2.99 16.56
CA GLN A 143 1.10 2.99 17.95
C GLN A 143 2.17 4.06 18.13
N ALA A 144 2.17 4.72 19.28
CA ALA A 144 3.27 5.57 19.72
C ALA A 144 3.76 5.17 21.12
N GLU A 145 4.98 5.56 21.45
CA GLU A 145 5.59 5.31 22.75
C GLU A 145 5.18 6.39 23.73
N ASN A 146 4.58 6.03 24.86
CA ASN A 146 4.22 6.97 25.90
C ASN A 146 5.46 7.37 26.74
N LYS A 147 5.30 8.31 27.68
CA LYS A 147 6.38 8.79 28.55
C LYS A 147 7.01 7.71 29.44
N ASN A 148 6.35 6.58 29.61
CA ASN A 148 6.86 5.43 30.35
C ASN A 148 7.66 4.45 29.48
N GLY A 149 7.76 4.68 28.17
CA GLY A 149 8.39 3.77 27.22
C GLY A 149 7.49 2.62 26.75
N GLU A 150 6.17 2.73 26.96
CA GLU A 150 5.21 1.72 26.53
C GLU A 150 4.55 2.10 25.21
N TRP A 151 4.40 1.14 24.31
CA TRP A 151 3.72 1.35 23.05
C TRP A 151 2.21 1.21 23.20
N VAL A 152 1.48 2.29 22.96
CA VAL A 152 0.03 2.38 23.09
C VAL A 152 -0.66 2.52 21.74
N ASN A 153 -1.88 1.96 21.62
CA ASN A 153 -2.67 2.03 20.40
C ASN A 153 -3.35 3.40 20.29
N LEU A 154 -2.99 4.19 19.30
CA LEU A 154 -3.46 5.57 19.17
C LEU A 154 -4.95 5.66 18.83
N GLN A 155 -5.47 4.76 17.98
CA GLN A 155 -6.88 4.72 17.60
C GLN A 155 -7.79 4.54 18.83
N GLU A 156 -7.36 3.74 19.81
CA GLU A 156 -8.15 3.51 21.04
C GLU A 156 -8.18 4.75 21.94
N LEU A 157 -7.12 5.53 21.94
CA LEU A 157 -6.99 6.77 22.73
C LEU A 157 -7.84 7.90 22.15
N GLY A 158 -7.97 8.01 20.82
CA GLY A 158 -8.70 9.09 20.17
C GLY A 158 -7.96 10.43 20.29
N THR A 159 -6.72 10.48 19.82
CA THR A 159 -5.78 11.62 19.97
C THR A 159 -6.27 12.94 19.39
N GLU A 160 -7.19 12.92 18.43
CA GLU A 160 -7.87 14.09 17.88
C GLU A 160 -9.31 14.27 18.41
N GLY A 161 -9.62 13.64 19.54
CA GLY A 161 -10.96 13.69 20.16
C GLY A 161 -11.95 12.71 19.57
N GLN A 162 -11.50 11.71 18.81
CA GLN A 162 -12.37 10.68 18.24
C GLN A 162 -13.00 9.83 19.36
N GLY A 163 -14.31 9.61 19.26
CA GLY A 163 -15.08 8.84 20.24
C GLY A 163 -15.41 9.59 21.53
N THR A 164 -15.11 10.88 21.63
CA THR A 164 -15.55 11.74 22.73
C THR A 164 -16.95 12.31 22.45
N THR A 165 -17.68 12.65 23.52
CA THR A 165 -19.06 13.19 23.40
C THR A 165 -19.09 14.67 23.07
N THR A 166 -17.96 15.37 23.24
CA THR A 166 -17.82 16.80 22.95
C THR A 166 -16.70 17.03 21.95
N SER A 167 -17.09 17.47 20.77
CA SER A 167 -16.16 17.85 19.73
C SER A 167 -15.68 19.30 19.88
N PHE A 168 -14.70 19.64 19.03
CA PHE A 168 -14.18 20.99 18.89
C PHE A 168 -15.23 22.01 18.47
N ASP A 169 -16.10 21.64 17.50
CA ASP A 169 -17.08 22.52 16.81
C ASP A 169 -18.53 22.18 17.14
N GLY A 170 -18.79 21.37 18.18
CA GLY A 170 -20.11 20.81 18.43
C GLY A 170 -20.40 19.55 17.61
N GLU A 171 -19.45 19.05 16.81
CA GLU A 171 -19.55 17.82 16.05
C GLU A 171 -18.73 16.71 16.74
N THR A 172 -19.29 15.54 16.86
CA THR A 172 -18.58 14.34 17.36
C THR A 172 -17.73 13.76 16.25
N ARG A 173 -16.48 13.41 16.54
CA ARG A 173 -15.61 12.68 15.62
C ARG A 173 -15.70 11.17 15.90
N ASP A 174 -16.03 10.41 14.90
CA ASP A 174 -16.01 8.94 15.00
C ASP A 174 -14.59 8.40 14.95
N LYS A 175 -14.35 7.28 15.63
CA LYS A 175 -13.10 6.53 15.49
C LYS A 175 -12.98 5.97 14.08
N TYR A 176 -11.82 6.13 13.48
CA TYR A 176 -11.54 5.59 12.14
C TYR A 176 -11.45 4.06 12.17
N SER A 177 -11.73 3.43 11.02
CA SER A 177 -11.62 1.98 10.88
C SER A 177 -10.16 1.57 10.65
N LEU A 178 -9.70 0.55 11.38
CA LEU A 178 -8.39 -0.07 11.20
C LEU A 178 -8.31 -1.01 9.99
N ILE A 179 -9.43 -1.27 9.32
CA ILE A 179 -9.47 -2.03 8.06
C ILE A 179 -9.83 -1.07 6.94
N GLN A 180 -8.95 -0.98 5.94
CA GLN A 180 -9.05 -0.02 4.86
C GLN A 180 -8.73 -0.67 3.50
N PHE A 181 -9.05 0.04 2.43
CA PHE A 181 -8.71 -0.34 1.07
C PHE A 181 -7.55 0.52 0.54
N SER A 182 -6.79 -0.06 -0.39
CA SER A 182 -5.78 0.67 -1.13
C SER A 182 -5.71 0.22 -2.59
N ILE A 183 -5.10 1.06 -3.42
CA ILE A 183 -4.77 0.74 -4.80
C ILE A 183 -3.26 0.59 -4.89
N PRO A 184 -2.73 -0.65 -4.88
CA PRO A 184 -1.34 -0.92 -5.17
C PRO A 184 -1.04 -0.63 -6.64
N MET A 185 0.05 0.07 -6.90
CA MET A 185 0.58 0.32 -8.24
C MET A 185 2.10 0.38 -8.20
N GLY A 186 2.73 -0.09 -9.27
CA GLY A 186 4.18 -0.13 -9.29
C GLY A 186 4.74 -0.84 -10.51
N GLY A 187 6.01 -1.19 -10.41
CA GLY A 187 6.70 -1.89 -11.48
C GLY A 187 8.02 -2.50 -10.99
N GLY A 188 8.71 -3.13 -11.91
CA GLY A 188 9.94 -3.81 -11.59
C GLY A 188 10.51 -4.57 -12.76
N VAL A 189 11.40 -5.50 -12.44
CA VAL A 189 12.02 -6.38 -13.44
C VAL A 189 11.98 -7.82 -12.95
N LYS A 190 11.58 -8.72 -13.84
CA LYS A 190 11.58 -10.17 -13.62
C LYS A 190 12.74 -10.82 -14.34
N PHE A 191 13.39 -11.76 -13.67
CA PHE A 191 14.47 -12.59 -14.23
C PHE A 191 14.19 -14.07 -13.96
N SER A 192 14.14 -14.88 -15.01
CA SER A 192 14.11 -16.34 -14.89
C SER A 192 15.54 -16.86 -14.77
N ILE A 193 15.88 -17.42 -13.62
CA ILE A 193 17.25 -17.89 -13.33
C ILE A 193 17.47 -19.29 -13.90
N ASN A 194 16.45 -20.12 -13.80
CA ASN A 194 16.47 -21.49 -14.33
C ASN A 194 15.04 -21.93 -14.73
N GLN A 195 14.84 -23.22 -14.99
CA GLN A 195 13.54 -23.74 -15.47
C GLN A 195 12.38 -23.55 -14.49
N SER A 196 12.67 -23.42 -13.20
CA SER A 196 11.64 -23.36 -12.15
C SER A 196 11.75 -22.14 -11.24
N THR A 197 12.84 -21.38 -11.28
CA THR A 197 13.11 -20.30 -10.33
C THR A 197 13.24 -18.97 -11.03
N SER A 198 12.58 -17.95 -10.48
CA SER A 198 12.66 -16.57 -10.93
C SER A 198 12.97 -15.62 -9.77
N VAL A 199 13.72 -14.56 -10.06
CA VAL A 199 13.98 -13.45 -9.14
C VAL A 199 13.33 -12.20 -9.71
N ILE A 200 12.58 -11.48 -8.87
CA ILE A 200 11.85 -10.28 -9.26
C ILE A 200 12.24 -9.16 -8.31
N LEU A 201 12.71 -8.06 -8.86
CA LEU A 201 12.86 -6.80 -8.16
C LEU A 201 11.63 -5.94 -8.43
N GLU A 202 10.94 -5.48 -7.39
CA GLU A 202 9.76 -4.63 -7.55
C GLU A 202 9.80 -3.43 -6.59
N TYR A 203 9.26 -2.33 -7.08
CA TYR A 203 8.90 -1.15 -6.30
C TYR A 203 7.44 -0.83 -6.53
N GLY A 204 6.73 -0.48 -5.48
CA GLY A 204 5.33 -0.09 -5.59
C GLY A 204 4.87 0.79 -4.45
N ILE A 205 3.89 1.61 -4.78
CA ILE A 205 3.18 2.48 -3.86
C ILE A 205 1.75 1.98 -3.68
N ARG A 206 1.17 2.26 -2.53
CA ARG A 206 -0.22 1.97 -2.19
C ARG A 206 -0.91 3.28 -1.88
N LYS A 207 -1.80 3.69 -2.79
CA LYS A 207 -2.68 4.81 -2.51
C LYS A 207 -3.77 4.36 -1.56
N THR A 208 -3.80 4.89 -0.36
CA THR A 208 -4.88 4.60 0.60
C THR A 208 -6.03 5.61 0.45
N PHE A 209 -7.15 5.32 1.13
CA PHE A 209 -8.28 6.23 1.22
C PHE A 209 -8.46 6.76 2.65
N THR A 210 -7.56 6.40 3.56
CA THR A 210 -7.49 6.91 4.93
C THR A 210 -6.41 7.99 5.04
N ASP A 211 -6.55 8.82 6.06
CA ASP A 211 -5.64 9.86 6.49
C ASP A 211 -5.19 9.62 7.95
N TYR A 212 -5.40 8.40 8.41
CA TYR A 212 -5.09 8.03 9.78
C TYR A 212 -4.13 6.83 9.87
N LEU A 213 -3.31 6.63 8.82
CA LEU A 213 -2.30 5.57 8.85
C LEU A 213 -1.26 5.82 9.96
N ASP A 214 -1.03 7.11 10.24
CA ASP A 214 -0.17 7.64 11.30
C ASP A 214 -0.94 8.23 12.50
N ASP A 215 -2.28 8.14 12.50
CA ASP A 215 -3.17 8.75 13.50
C ASP A 215 -3.20 10.29 13.47
N VAL A 216 -2.77 10.91 12.37
CA VAL A 216 -2.73 12.38 12.20
C VAL A 216 -3.56 12.78 11.00
N SER A 217 -4.50 13.71 11.16
CA SER A 217 -5.38 14.13 10.06
C SER A 217 -5.85 15.58 10.17
N THR A 218 -6.33 16.01 11.34
CA THR A 218 -7.13 17.22 11.46
C THR A 218 -6.50 18.26 12.37
N THR A 219 -7.08 18.47 13.54
CA THR A 219 -6.69 19.53 14.48
C THR A 219 -6.53 18.98 15.89
N TYR A 220 -5.74 19.69 16.71
CA TYR A 220 -5.58 19.39 18.11
C TYR A 220 -6.90 19.57 18.88
N PRO A 221 -7.31 18.62 19.72
CA PRO A 221 -8.54 18.72 20.51
C PRO A 221 -8.46 19.73 21.65
N GLY A 222 -7.26 20.10 22.08
CA GLY A 222 -6.96 21.00 23.18
C GLY A 222 -7.00 20.33 24.56
N PRO A 223 -6.25 20.90 25.52
CA PRO A 223 -6.28 20.43 26.90
C PRO A 223 -7.68 20.69 27.48
N ASN A 224 -8.28 19.77 28.18
CA ASN A 224 -9.59 19.87 28.81
C ASN A 224 -10.80 19.43 27.94
N LEU A 225 -10.59 18.61 26.94
CA LEU A 225 -11.74 17.87 26.35
C LEU A 225 -12.25 16.89 27.42
N TYR A 226 -13.52 17.06 27.84
CA TYR A 226 -14.10 16.46 29.06
C TYR A 226 -13.93 14.93 29.15
N ASP A 227 -14.01 14.23 28.00
CA ASP A 227 -13.94 12.77 27.95
C ASP A 227 -12.57 12.23 27.47
N MET A 228 -11.59 13.09 27.31
CA MET A 228 -10.24 12.69 26.85
C MET A 228 -9.36 12.35 28.05
N THR A 229 -8.69 11.21 28.00
CA THR A 229 -7.77 10.80 29.05
C THR A 229 -6.47 11.63 29.01
N ASN A 230 -5.76 11.72 30.13
CA ASN A 230 -4.46 12.40 30.17
C ASN A 230 -3.46 11.75 29.19
N GLU A 231 -3.48 10.42 29.05
CA GLU A 231 -2.62 9.69 28.11
C GLU A 231 -2.97 10.03 26.66
N ALA A 232 -4.26 10.11 26.33
CA ALA A 232 -4.69 10.51 24.98
C ALA A 232 -4.23 11.93 24.63
N TRP A 233 -4.29 12.87 25.62
CA TRP A 233 -3.78 14.21 25.44
C TRP A 233 -2.27 14.23 25.25
N GLU A 234 -1.51 13.53 26.08
CA GLU A 234 -0.06 13.41 25.94
C GLU A 234 0.39 12.82 24.61
N MET A 235 -0.39 11.90 24.04
CA MET A 235 -0.13 11.34 22.71
C MET A 235 -0.60 12.26 21.58
N SER A 236 -1.59 13.13 21.85
CA SER A 236 -2.07 14.14 20.90
C SER A 236 -1.03 15.27 20.71
N ASP A 237 -0.51 15.80 21.80
CA ASP A 237 0.41 16.94 21.86
C ASP A 237 1.53 16.67 22.88
N PRO A 238 2.58 15.90 22.51
CA PRO A 238 3.64 15.54 23.44
C PRO A 238 4.40 16.72 24.05
N ASN A 239 4.51 17.82 23.30
CA ASN A 239 5.20 19.04 23.72
C ASN A 239 4.30 20.02 24.51
N GLY A 240 2.97 19.86 24.40
CA GLY A 240 2.00 20.69 25.11
C GLY A 240 1.98 22.15 24.65
N THR A 241 2.38 22.42 23.42
CA THR A 241 2.55 23.78 22.86
C THR A 241 1.36 24.25 22.06
N HIS A 242 0.47 23.32 21.65
CA HIS A 242 -0.63 23.62 20.71
C HIS A 242 -1.95 23.94 21.42
N LEU A 243 -2.68 24.84 20.81
CA LEU A 243 -4.00 25.23 21.27
C LEU A 243 -5.09 24.40 20.60
N LYS A 244 -6.25 24.40 21.23
CA LYS A 244 -7.46 23.81 20.64
C LYS A 244 -7.74 24.41 19.28
N GLY A 245 -7.80 23.57 18.22
CA GLY A 245 -8.08 23.96 16.86
C GLY A 245 -6.88 24.28 16.00
N ASP A 246 -5.69 24.28 16.58
CA ASP A 246 -4.46 24.35 15.78
C ASP A 246 -4.38 23.13 14.84
N GLN A 247 -3.80 23.32 13.69
CA GLN A 247 -3.68 22.25 12.68
C GLN A 247 -2.69 21.19 13.18
N ARG A 248 -3.14 19.92 13.20
CA ARG A 248 -2.31 18.75 13.54
C ARG A 248 -1.87 18.00 12.29
N GLY A 249 -2.76 17.83 11.32
CA GLY A 249 -2.53 17.20 10.02
C GLY A 249 -3.25 17.94 8.90
N ASP A 250 -3.18 17.39 7.69
CA ASP A 250 -3.85 17.92 6.49
C ASP A 250 -4.89 16.92 5.96
N ALA A 251 -6.12 16.99 6.48
CA ALA A 251 -7.22 16.09 6.12
C ALA A 251 -7.53 15.97 4.62
N THR A 252 -6.99 16.90 3.81
CA THR A 252 -7.18 16.88 2.35
C THR A 252 -6.22 15.94 1.63
N LYS A 253 -5.12 15.57 2.27
CA LYS A 253 -4.11 14.64 1.75
C LYS A 253 -4.28 13.29 2.41
N LYS A 254 -4.37 12.24 1.60
CA LYS A 254 -4.46 10.86 2.11
C LYS A 254 -3.10 10.22 2.19
N ASP A 255 -2.92 9.38 3.18
CA ASP A 255 -1.69 8.65 3.42
C ASP A 255 -1.39 7.62 2.35
N TRP A 256 -0.10 7.37 2.17
CA TRP A 256 0.42 6.36 1.29
C TRP A 256 1.44 5.50 2.02
N TYR A 257 1.62 4.27 1.57
CA TYR A 257 2.77 3.47 1.96
C TYR A 257 3.40 2.83 0.74
N SER A 258 4.70 2.63 0.81
CA SER A 258 5.52 2.15 -0.29
C SER A 258 6.27 0.90 0.11
N PHE A 259 6.64 0.10 -0.87
CA PHE A 259 7.42 -1.12 -0.69
C PHE A 259 8.43 -1.24 -1.82
N ILE A 260 9.65 -1.63 -1.47
CA ILE A 260 10.69 -2.07 -2.40
C ILE A 260 11.22 -3.41 -1.93
N GLY A 261 11.36 -4.38 -2.84
CA GLY A 261 11.84 -5.69 -2.41
C GLY A 261 12.15 -6.65 -3.54
N LEU A 262 12.65 -7.80 -3.12
CA LEU A 262 12.99 -8.93 -3.97
C LEU A 262 12.00 -10.08 -3.70
N THR A 263 11.52 -10.66 -4.77
CA THR A 263 10.74 -11.91 -4.74
C THR A 263 11.58 -13.05 -5.29
N LEU A 264 11.66 -14.13 -4.54
CA LEU A 264 12.10 -15.42 -5.04
C LEU A 264 10.87 -16.26 -5.35
N SER A 265 10.65 -16.58 -6.62
CA SER A 265 9.45 -17.25 -7.13
C SER A 265 9.81 -18.61 -7.72
N PHE A 266 8.95 -19.60 -7.46
CA PHE A 266 9.09 -20.97 -7.93
C PHE A 266 7.88 -21.33 -8.79
N LYS A 267 8.16 -21.82 -10.00
CA LYS A 267 7.14 -22.35 -10.90
C LYS A 267 6.58 -23.66 -10.31
N LEU A 268 5.26 -23.72 -10.23
CA LEU A 268 4.57 -24.95 -9.85
C LEU A 268 4.35 -25.81 -11.10
N ASP A 269 5.06 -26.94 -11.17
CA ASP A 269 4.88 -27.89 -12.26
C ASP A 269 3.53 -28.58 -12.15
N THR A 270 2.80 -28.60 -13.27
CA THR A 270 1.63 -29.47 -13.40
C THR A 270 2.10 -30.86 -13.81
N PRO A 271 1.52 -31.96 -13.29
CA PRO A 271 1.96 -33.35 -13.56
C PRO A 271 2.04 -33.76 -15.04
N ASN A 272 1.59 -32.92 -15.95
CA ASN A 272 1.55 -33.16 -17.41
C ASN A 272 2.62 -32.39 -18.20
N ASP A 273 3.63 -31.83 -17.54
CA ASP A 273 4.74 -31.18 -18.22
C ASP A 273 5.77 -32.22 -18.70
N CYS A 274 5.50 -32.89 -19.83
CA CYS A 274 6.56 -33.57 -20.54
C CYS A 274 7.57 -32.54 -21.02
N PRO A 275 8.89 -32.75 -20.82
CA PRO A 275 9.91 -31.86 -21.36
C PRO A 275 9.76 -31.80 -22.88
N PRO A 276 9.87 -30.63 -23.51
CA PRO A 276 9.94 -30.52 -24.96
C PRO A 276 11.24 -31.23 -25.39
N TYR A 277 11.12 -32.19 -26.30
CA TYR A 277 12.26 -32.80 -26.98
C TYR A 277 12.93 -31.78 -27.89
#